data_591a973dc1cd5d4550eab25d10052d92
#
_entry.id   591a973dc1cd5d4550eab25d10052d92
#
_cell.length_a   1.000
_cell.length_b   1.000
_cell.length_c   1.000
_cell.angle_alpha   90.00
_cell.angle_beta   90.00
_cell.angle_gamma   90.00
#
_symmetry.space_group_name_H-M   'P 1'
#
loop_
_entity.id
_entity.type
_entity.pdbx_description
1 polymer ?
#
loop_
_entity_poly.entity_id
_entity_poly.type
_entity_poly.pdbx_seq_one_letter_code
_entity_poly.pdbx_strand_id
1 'polypeptide(L)'
;GLVPPHMAGRDAARIAILLPFSSENAGARAESLRLLRAAELALFERAGSNLLLIPKDTQGTADGARAAAMAAFEDGADMIIGPLFGQVARRANIPVIAFSTDTSTAGNGVYLLSFPPELEVARVVEYASRQGVQRYAYLGPQSRYGMAVNTALRDNAGLTGAQLTAEAFYTGDVEAMASASSRLARGVFEPITPEEALVLRQSEWVPHPDAPFQAVMLPEGSTRLRTLGPLLISQAVDPLVVRFLGTGLWNDEDLLREPALHGGWFAGPDRASHERFEQSYEAAYGSRASNIASLGYDALALAAHLEGGELGFSREAIENSEGFLGIDGLFRFSSSGVIERGLAIYEVQSRGFREIEPAPLTFDPLAY
;
A
#
# COMPACT_ATOMS: atom_id res chain seq x y z
N GLY A 1 -26.25 28.07 12.12
CA GLY A 1 -24.81 28.31 12.08
C GLY A 1 -24.49 29.48 11.17
N LEU A 2 -23.40 30.17 11.42
CA LEU A 2 -22.91 31.22 10.52
C LEU A 2 -22.38 30.57 9.24
N VAL A 3 -23.06 30.76 8.12
CA VAL A 3 -22.60 30.35 6.81
C VAL A 3 -21.59 31.38 6.31
N PRO A 4 -20.37 31.00 5.94
CA PRO A 4 -19.43 31.93 5.35
C PRO A 4 -20.02 32.66 4.12
N PRO A 5 -19.69 33.93 3.87
CA PRO A 5 -20.34 34.70 2.79
C PRO A 5 -20.17 34.06 1.40
N HIS A 6 -19.06 33.36 1.14
CA HIS A 6 -18.81 32.68 -0.14
C HIS A 6 -19.63 31.40 -0.31
N MET A 7 -20.23 30.87 0.78
CA MET A 7 -21.12 29.72 0.78
C MET A 7 -22.60 30.10 0.86
N ALA A 8 -22.90 31.39 0.91
CA ALA A 8 -24.28 31.86 1.00
C ALA A 8 -25.08 31.45 -0.25
N GLY A 9 -26.16 30.68 -0.04
CA GLY A 9 -27.02 30.18 -1.11
C GLY A 9 -26.53 28.95 -1.85
N ARG A 10 -25.51 28.26 -1.32
CA ARG A 10 -25.01 26.95 -1.82
C ARG A 10 -25.12 25.91 -0.72
N ASP A 11 -25.65 24.74 -1.07
CA ASP A 11 -25.61 23.57 -0.18
C ASP A 11 -24.19 23.00 -0.20
N ALA A 12 -23.50 23.12 0.96
CA ALA A 12 -22.17 22.55 1.09
C ALA A 12 -22.25 21.02 1.25
N ALA A 13 -21.49 20.29 0.44
CA ALA A 13 -21.33 18.87 0.65
C ALA A 13 -20.56 18.61 1.97
N ARG A 14 -21.11 17.74 2.81
CA ARG A 14 -20.61 17.44 4.15
C ARG A 14 -19.86 16.13 4.15
N ILE A 15 -18.56 16.18 4.39
CA ILE A 15 -17.69 15.01 4.46
C ILE A 15 -17.31 14.78 5.91
N ALA A 16 -17.80 13.71 6.50
CA ALA A 16 -17.43 13.34 7.88
C ALA A 16 -16.18 12.47 7.87
N ILE A 17 -15.14 12.89 8.61
CA ILE A 17 -13.95 12.07 8.83
C ILE A 17 -13.96 11.50 10.25
N LEU A 18 -14.04 10.16 10.34
CA LEU A 18 -14.17 9.40 11.59
C LEU A 18 -12.85 8.77 11.96
N LEU A 19 -12.17 9.27 12.97
CA LEU A 19 -10.86 8.81 13.39
C LEU A 19 -10.74 8.72 14.92
N PRO A 20 -9.86 7.86 15.46
CA PRO A 20 -9.71 7.64 16.90
C PRO A 20 -8.88 8.73 17.59
N PHE A 21 -9.35 9.98 17.59
CA PHE A 21 -8.62 11.14 18.11
C PHE A 21 -8.32 11.06 19.61
N SER A 22 -9.17 10.41 20.39
CA SER A 22 -9.02 10.24 21.84
C SER A 22 -8.72 8.80 22.27
N SER A 23 -8.30 7.92 21.33
CA SER A 23 -7.92 6.53 21.65
C SER A 23 -6.89 6.46 22.77
N GLU A 24 -6.95 5.44 23.60
CA GLU A 24 -5.91 5.15 24.61
C GLU A 24 -4.54 4.89 23.96
N ASN A 25 -4.52 4.36 22.75
CA ASN A 25 -3.29 4.12 21.97
C ASN A 25 -2.74 5.45 21.42
N ALA A 26 -1.58 5.86 21.90
CA ALA A 26 -0.92 7.10 21.49
C ALA A 26 -0.54 7.10 19.99
N GLY A 27 -0.16 5.95 19.43
CA GLY A 27 0.14 5.79 17.99
C GLY A 27 -1.11 6.05 17.15
N ALA A 28 -2.25 5.48 17.54
CA ALA A 28 -3.51 5.69 16.85
C ALA A 28 -3.96 7.17 16.88
N ARG A 29 -3.78 7.86 18.02
CA ARG A 29 -4.06 9.31 18.11
C ARG A 29 -3.16 10.12 17.17
N ALA A 30 -1.86 9.83 17.17
CA ALA A 30 -0.90 10.52 16.32
C ALA A 30 -1.21 10.31 14.82
N GLU A 31 -1.56 9.09 14.44
CA GLU A 31 -1.93 8.76 13.06
C GLU A 31 -3.24 9.41 12.64
N SER A 32 -4.24 9.45 13.52
CA SER A 32 -5.50 10.18 13.30
C SER A 32 -5.27 11.65 12.95
N LEU A 33 -4.36 12.28 13.67
CA LEU A 33 -4.02 13.69 13.42
C LEU A 33 -3.31 13.86 12.06
N ARG A 34 -2.43 12.92 11.68
CA ARG A 34 -1.75 12.97 10.37
C ARG A 34 -2.72 12.80 9.21
N LEU A 35 -3.64 11.84 9.32
CA LEU A 35 -4.70 11.61 8.33
C LEU A 35 -5.64 12.83 8.20
N LEU A 36 -6.04 13.43 9.32
CA LEU A 36 -6.87 14.64 9.32
C LEU A 36 -6.15 15.80 8.64
N ARG A 37 -4.89 16.06 9.00
CA ARG A 37 -4.08 17.12 8.40
C ARG A 37 -3.89 16.92 6.90
N ALA A 38 -3.70 15.70 6.45
CA ALA A 38 -3.62 15.38 5.03
C ALA A 38 -4.96 15.64 4.31
N ALA A 39 -6.08 15.31 4.93
CA ALA A 39 -7.40 15.66 4.41
C ALA A 39 -7.62 17.19 4.37
N GLU A 40 -7.21 17.91 5.41
CA GLU A 40 -7.25 19.39 5.43
C GLU A 40 -6.38 19.98 4.31
N LEU A 41 -5.19 19.44 4.06
CA LEU A 41 -4.33 19.87 2.95
C LEU A 41 -5.04 19.72 1.61
N ALA A 42 -5.67 18.57 1.37
CA ALA A 42 -6.47 18.33 0.17
C ALA A 42 -7.68 19.30 0.07
N LEU A 43 -8.31 19.61 1.20
CA LEU A 43 -9.41 20.58 1.25
C LEU A 43 -8.96 21.96 0.74
N PHE A 44 -7.78 22.42 1.15
CA PHE A 44 -7.26 23.70 0.73
C PHE A 44 -6.73 23.73 -0.71
N GLU A 45 -6.18 22.61 -1.18
CA GLU A 45 -5.58 22.53 -2.51
C GLU A 45 -6.56 22.14 -3.62
N ARG A 46 -7.54 21.29 -3.31
CA ARG A 46 -8.36 20.63 -4.32
C ARG A 46 -9.85 20.94 -4.23
N ALA A 47 -10.35 21.24 -3.03
CA ALA A 47 -11.78 21.49 -2.88
C ALA A 47 -12.16 22.86 -3.39
N GLY A 48 -13.25 22.91 -4.14
CA GLY A 48 -13.97 24.16 -4.35
C GLY A 48 -14.57 24.69 -3.04
N SER A 49 -15.22 25.83 -3.10
CA SER A 49 -15.77 26.52 -1.92
C SER A 49 -16.96 25.79 -1.23
N ASN A 50 -17.37 24.63 -1.74
CA ASN A 50 -18.61 23.95 -1.34
C ASN A 50 -18.43 22.68 -0.51
N LEU A 51 -17.21 22.38 -0.04
CA LEU A 51 -16.90 21.20 0.78
C LEU A 51 -16.72 21.58 2.24
N LEU A 52 -17.37 20.85 3.15
CA LEU A 52 -17.22 20.99 4.59
C LEU A 52 -16.68 19.68 5.17
N LEU A 53 -15.49 19.71 5.76
CA LEU A 53 -14.92 18.58 6.48
C LEU A 53 -15.34 18.61 7.95
N ILE A 54 -15.92 17.49 8.45
CA ILE A 54 -16.49 17.37 9.79
C ILE A 54 -15.77 16.26 10.55
N PRO A 55 -14.77 16.55 11.39
CA PRO A 55 -14.10 15.55 12.21
C PRO A 55 -15.03 14.98 13.29
N LYS A 56 -15.02 13.65 13.48
CA LYS A 56 -15.75 12.90 14.50
C LYS A 56 -14.80 11.95 15.21
N ASP A 57 -14.84 11.94 16.54
CA ASP A 57 -14.00 11.07 17.34
C ASP A 57 -14.64 9.69 17.53
N THR A 58 -13.93 8.64 17.18
CA THR A 58 -14.35 7.25 17.39
C THR A 58 -13.84 6.66 18.70
N GLN A 59 -13.01 7.39 19.44
CA GLN A 59 -12.37 6.96 20.68
C GLN A 59 -11.51 5.67 20.55
N GLY A 60 -11.38 5.14 19.33
CA GLY A 60 -10.73 3.85 19.08
C GLY A 60 -11.54 2.64 19.56
N THR A 61 -12.85 2.79 19.75
CA THR A 61 -13.75 1.74 20.21
C THR A 61 -14.89 1.47 19.23
N ALA A 62 -15.46 0.27 19.26
CA ALA A 62 -16.58 -0.09 18.42
C ALA A 62 -17.82 0.79 18.67
N ASP A 63 -18.11 1.06 19.94
CA ASP A 63 -19.26 1.88 20.33
C ASP A 63 -19.04 3.36 19.97
N GLY A 64 -17.84 3.90 20.21
CA GLY A 64 -17.48 5.26 19.82
C GLY A 64 -17.59 5.49 18.33
N ALA A 65 -17.11 4.55 17.53
CA ALA A 65 -17.20 4.66 16.09
C ALA A 65 -18.65 4.52 15.57
N ARG A 66 -19.48 3.70 16.22
CA ARG A 66 -20.92 3.64 15.91
C ARG A 66 -21.59 4.99 16.25
N ALA A 67 -21.29 5.57 17.40
CA ALA A 67 -21.80 6.87 17.81
C ALA A 67 -21.35 7.99 16.85
N ALA A 68 -20.08 8.00 16.46
CA ALA A 68 -19.52 8.95 15.49
C ALA A 68 -20.21 8.84 14.12
N ALA A 69 -20.48 7.63 13.63
CA ALA A 69 -21.19 7.42 12.37
C ALA A 69 -22.65 7.86 12.44
N MET A 70 -23.34 7.62 13.56
CA MET A 70 -24.71 8.14 13.79
C MET A 70 -24.72 9.65 13.81
N ALA A 71 -23.79 10.28 14.52
CA ALA A 71 -23.69 11.74 14.57
C ALA A 71 -23.35 12.34 13.17
N ALA A 72 -22.53 11.67 12.38
CA ALA A 72 -22.26 12.09 11.00
C ALA A 72 -23.53 12.05 10.12
N PHE A 73 -24.33 11.01 10.28
CA PHE A 73 -25.63 10.89 9.60
C PHE A 73 -26.61 12.00 10.02
N GLU A 74 -26.73 12.25 11.34
CA GLU A 74 -27.60 13.31 11.88
C GLU A 74 -27.17 14.71 11.42
N ASP A 75 -25.86 14.94 11.25
CA ASP A 75 -25.29 16.18 10.70
C ASP A 75 -25.49 16.30 9.18
N GLY A 76 -26.08 15.30 8.54
CA GLY A 76 -26.35 15.29 7.09
C GLY A 76 -25.08 15.09 6.26
N ALA A 77 -24.19 14.18 6.66
CA ALA A 77 -23.02 13.85 5.87
C ALA A 77 -23.41 13.19 4.54
N ASP A 78 -22.82 13.66 3.44
CA ASP A 78 -22.98 13.11 2.09
C ASP A 78 -22.02 11.94 1.84
N MET A 79 -20.87 11.94 2.53
CA MET A 79 -19.87 10.88 2.48
C MET A 79 -19.14 10.75 3.83
N ILE A 80 -18.73 9.54 4.16
CA ILE A 80 -17.93 9.24 5.37
C ILE A 80 -16.55 8.77 4.94
N ILE A 81 -15.51 9.33 5.56
CA ILE A 81 -14.12 8.89 5.47
C ILE A 81 -13.71 8.31 6.82
N GLY A 82 -13.06 7.16 6.84
CA GLY A 82 -12.50 6.62 8.09
C GLY A 82 -13.02 5.25 8.47
N PRO A 83 -12.96 4.89 9.77
CA PRO A 83 -13.04 3.51 10.17
C PRO A 83 -14.38 2.84 9.87
N LEU A 84 -14.28 1.55 9.77
CA LEU A 84 -15.29 0.61 9.36
C LEU A 84 -16.47 0.48 10.33
N PHE A 85 -17.64 1.03 9.94
CA PHE A 85 -18.93 0.58 10.48
C PHE A 85 -19.98 0.53 9.37
N GLY A 86 -19.77 -0.40 8.45
CA GLY A 86 -20.63 -0.62 7.29
C GLY A 86 -22.11 -0.83 7.59
N GLN A 87 -22.51 -1.12 8.83
CA GLN A 87 -23.92 -1.26 9.17
C GLN A 87 -24.68 0.06 9.22
N VAL A 88 -24.06 1.15 9.66
CA VAL A 88 -24.70 2.48 9.71
C VAL A 88 -24.74 3.08 8.29
N ALA A 89 -23.63 3.00 7.58
CA ALA A 89 -23.54 3.46 6.20
C ALA A 89 -24.55 2.76 5.27
N ARG A 90 -24.71 1.45 5.41
CA ARG A 90 -25.69 0.65 4.64
C ARG A 90 -27.13 1.10 4.85
N ARG A 91 -27.51 1.49 6.07
CA ARG A 91 -28.87 1.96 6.38
C ARG A 91 -29.14 3.35 5.84
N ALA A 92 -28.12 4.19 5.80
CA ALA A 92 -28.23 5.59 5.37
C ALA A 92 -28.03 5.81 3.87
N ASN A 93 -27.57 4.79 3.13
CA ASN A 93 -27.16 4.88 1.73
C ASN A 93 -26.07 5.95 1.49
N ILE A 94 -25.21 6.19 2.51
CA ILE A 94 -24.09 7.12 2.45
C ILE A 94 -22.83 6.30 2.13
N PRO A 95 -22.03 6.68 1.10
CA PRO A 95 -20.80 5.98 0.79
C PRO A 95 -19.75 6.19 1.87
N VAL A 96 -18.98 5.14 2.14
CA VAL A 96 -17.88 5.15 3.11
C VAL A 96 -16.58 4.80 2.42
N ILE A 97 -15.59 5.68 2.54
CA ILE A 97 -14.20 5.42 2.15
C ILE A 97 -13.44 5.04 3.43
N ALA A 98 -13.10 3.78 3.56
CA ALA A 98 -12.49 3.22 4.77
C ALA A 98 -11.00 2.91 4.57
N PHE A 99 -10.19 3.24 5.57
CA PHE A 99 -8.75 2.95 5.59
C PHE A 99 -8.49 1.54 6.16
N SER A 100 -8.85 0.52 5.43
CA SER A 100 -8.70 -0.88 5.86
C SER A 100 -8.25 -1.78 4.71
N THR A 101 -7.45 -2.78 5.05
CA THR A 101 -7.07 -3.88 4.16
C THR A 101 -7.95 -5.12 4.35
N ASP A 102 -8.90 -5.11 5.28
CA ASP A 102 -9.81 -6.22 5.55
C ASP A 102 -10.95 -6.24 4.53
N THR A 103 -10.78 -7.00 3.45
CA THR A 103 -11.73 -7.11 2.34
C THR A 103 -13.10 -7.66 2.76
N SER A 104 -13.21 -8.35 3.90
CA SER A 104 -14.49 -8.83 4.43
C SER A 104 -15.47 -7.69 4.80
N THR A 105 -14.95 -6.50 4.94
CA THR A 105 -15.70 -5.30 5.32
C THR A 105 -16.13 -4.46 4.13
N ALA A 106 -15.61 -4.76 2.94
CA ALA A 106 -15.93 -4.07 1.70
C ALA A 106 -17.36 -4.34 1.18
N GLY A 107 -17.77 -3.55 0.22
CA GLY A 107 -19.06 -3.69 -0.48
C GLY A 107 -20.24 -3.00 0.20
N ASN A 108 -21.37 -2.99 -0.49
CA ASN A 108 -22.60 -2.32 -0.05
C ASN A 108 -22.41 -0.84 0.31
N GLY A 109 -21.61 -0.11 -0.48
CA GLY A 109 -21.30 1.30 -0.26
C GLY A 109 -20.10 1.57 0.64
N VAL A 110 -19.36 0.52 1.03
CA VAL A 110 -18.07 0.63 1.72
C VAL A 110 -16.94 0.31 0.74
N TYR A 111 -16.04 1.27 0.57
CA TYR A 111 -14.89 1.22 -0.33
C TYR A 111 -13.59 1.29 0.47
N LEU A 112 -12.67 0.38 0.21
CA LEU A 112 -11.42 0.30 0.98
C LEU A 112 -10.30 1.06 0.27
N LEU A 113 -10.01 2.27 0.74
CA LEU A 113 -8.86 3.05 0.30
C LEU A 113 -7.65 2.67 1.16
N SER A 114 -6.77 1.83 0.62
CA SER A 114 -5.66 1.24 1.37
C SER A 114 -4.51 0.81 0.46
N PHE A 115 -3.47 0.22 1.03
CA PHE A 115 -2.36 -0.43 0.34
C PHE A 115 -2.37 -1.94 0.66
N PRO A 116 -3.21 -2.74 -0.01
CA PRO A 116 -3.24 -4.19 0.22
C PRO A 116 -1.93 -4.81 -0.29
N PRO A 117 -1.22 -5.59 0.52
CA PRO A 117 0.01 -6.24 0.09
C PRO A 117 -0.20 -7.22 -1.07
N GLU A 118 -1.41 -7.74 -1.23
CA GLU A 118 -1.79 -8.63 -2.33
C GLU A 118 -1.60 -7.96 -3.70
N LEU A 119 -1.90 -6.67 -3.83
CA LEU A 119 -1.70 -5.92 -5.08
C LEU A 119 -0.22 -5.69 -5.37
N GLU A 120 0.57 -5.40 -4.33
CA GLU A 120 2.01 -5.23 -4.45
C GLU A 120 2.69 -6.54 -4.88
N VAL A 121 2.29 -7.65 -4.28
CA VAL A 121 2.76 -8.99 -4.64
C VAL A 121 2.35 -9.36 -6.06
N ALA A 122 1.09 -9.16 -6.43
CA ALA A 122 0.61 -9.42 -7.78
C ALA A 122 1.45 -8.67 -8.82
N ARG A 123 1.70 -7.38 -8.58
CA ARG A 123 2.45 -6.52 -9.49
C ARG A 123 3.91 -6.93 -9.63
N VAL A 124 4.62 -7.21 -8.52
CA VAL A 124 6.03 -7.62 -8.60
C VAL A 124 6.21 -9.03 -9.16
N VAL A 125 5.27 -9.95 -8.89
CA VAL A 125 5.28 -11.31 -9.47
C VAL A 125 5.01 -11.27 -10.97
N GLU A 126 4.04 -10.48 -11.42
CA GLU A 126 3.77 -10.26 -12.84
C GLU A 126 5.03 -9.77 -13.56
N TYR A 127 5.69 -8.73 -13.02
CA TYR A 127 6.94 -8.23 -13.59
C TYR A 127 8.03 -9.29 -13.60
N ALA A 128 8.29 -9.95 -12.47
CA ALA A 128 9.32 -10.99 -12.36
C ALA A 128 9.08 -12.16 -13.32
N SER A 129 7.83 -12.57 -13.50
CA SER A 129 7.46 -13.64 -14.44
C SER A 129 7.72 -13.22 -15.90
N ARG A 130 7.47 -11.97 -16.26
CA ARG A 130 7.85 -11.42 -17.59
C ARG A 130 9.36 -11.38 -17.78
N GLN A 131 10.15 -11.25 -16.70
CA GLN A 131 11.61 -11.39 -16.73
C GLN A 131 12.09 -12.86 -16.77
N GLY A 132 11.16 -13.82 -16.85
CA GLY A 132 11.44 -15.25 -16.97
C GLY A 132 11.51 -16.03 -15.67
N VAL A 133 11.15 -15.44 -14.52
CA VAL A 133 11.08 -16.16 -13.24
C VAL A 133 9.95 -17.18 -13.27
N GLN A 134 10.28 -18.45 -13.03
CA GLN A 134 9.35 -19.58 -13.02
C GLN A 134 9.28 -20.28 -11.67
N ARG A 135 10.26 -20.07 -10.80
CA ARG A 135 10.32 -20.69 -9.48
C ARG A 135 10.55 -19.62 -8.41
N TYR A 136 9.59 -19.52 -7.52
CA TYR A 136 9.59 -18.60 -6.40
C TYR A 136 9.86 -19.31 -5.10
N ALA A 137 10.42 -18.59 -4.15
CA ALA A 137 10.47 -18.96 -2.75
C ALA A 137 9.84 -17.87 -1.87
N TYR A 138 9.48 -18.26 -0.65
CA TYR A 138 8.99 -17.36 0.38
C TYR A 138 9.79 -17.51 1.66
N LEU A 139 10.23 -16.40 2.24
CA LEU A 139 10.83 -16.34 3.56
C LEU A 139 10.25 -15.16 4.33
N GLY A 140 9.43 -15.42 5.33
CA GLY A 140 8.75 -14.34 6.04
C GLY A 140 8.16 -14.74 7.39
N PRO A 141 7.59 -13.75 8.10
CA PRO A 141 7.01 -13.96 9.41
C PRO A 141 5.72 -14.78 9.33
N GLN A 142 5.48 -15.59 10.36
CA GLN A 142 4.21 -16.28 10.57
C GLN A 142 3.19 -15.33 11.23
N SER A 143 2.94 -14.21 10.59
CA SER A 143 1.96 -13.19 10.99
C SER A 143 0.80 -13.17 10.00
N ARG A 144 -0.29 -12.48 10.37
CA ARG A 144 -1.42 -12.26 9.44
C ARG A 144 -0.94 -11.64 8.11
N TYR A 145 -0.07 -10.63 8.19
CA TYR A 145 0.52 -9.97 7.03
C TYR A 145 1.39 -10.94 6.21
N GLY A 146 2.31 -11.65 6.85
CA GLY A 146 3.18 -12.61 6.17
C GLY A 146 2.39 -13.74 5.48
N MET A 147 1.33 -14.22 6.11
CA MET A 147 0.45 -15.25 5.52
C MET A 147 -0.32 -14.70 4.31
N ALA A 148 -0.80 -13.47 4.36
CA ALA A 148 -1.46 -12.82 3.22
C ALA A 148 -0.51 -12.68 2.02
N VAL A 149 0.72 -12.23 2.26
CA VAL A 149 1.76 -12.15 1.21
C VAL A 149 2.11 -13.52 0.65
N ASN A 150 2.25 -14.56 1.49
CA ASN A 150 2.53 -15.92 1.03
C ASN A 150 1.41 -16.46 0.14
N THR A 151 0.16 -16.27 0.55
CA THR A 151 -1.01 -16.68 -0.25
C THR A 151 -1.03 -15.95 -1.58
N ALA A 152 -0.86 -14.62 -1.58
CA ALA A 152 -0.82 -13.83 -2.80
C ALA A 152 0.32 -14.24 -3.74
N LEU A 153 1.51 -14.54 -3.19
CA LEU A 153 2.63 -15.04 -3.97
C LEU A 153 2.29 -16.37 -4.68
N ARG A 154 1.72 -17.32 -3.95
CA ARG A 154 1.34 -18.63 -4.49
C ARG A 154 0.32 -18.49 -5.61
N ASP A 155 -0.73 -17.70 -5.37
CA ASP A 155 -1.83 -17.50 -6.31
C ASP A 155 -1.35 -16.83 -7.59
N ASN A 156 -0.59 -15.73 -7.47
CA ASN A 156 -0.09 -14.97 -8.62
C ASN A 156 1.01 -15.73 -9.39
N ALA A 157 1.89 -16.48 -8.71
CA ALA A 157 2.81 -17.38 -9.39
C ALA A 157 2.05 -18.43 -10.23
N GLY A 158 0.99 -19.02 -9.66
CA GLY A 158 0.15 -19.96 -10.39
C GLY A 158 -0.53 -19.35 -11.63
N LEU A 159 -1.02 -18.11 -11.53
CA LEU A 159 -1.64 -17.39 -12.65
C LEU A 159 -0.66 -17.14 -13.81
N THR A 160 0.63 -16.96 -13.52
CA THR A 160 1.69 -16.77 -14.55
C THR A 160 2.30 -18.09 -15.04
N GLY A 161 1.84 -19.23 -14.54
CA GLY A 161 2.39 -20.55 -14.86
C GLY A 161 3.68 -20.89 -14.10
N ALA A 162 4.08 -20.05 -13.14
CA ALA A 162 5.21 -20.29 -12.27
C ALA A 162 4.82 -21.05 -10.99
N GLN A 163 5.77 -21.42 -10.17
CA GLN A 163 5.55 -22.23 -8.97
C GLN A 163 6.24 -21.64 -7.75
N LEU A 164 5.59 -21.75 -6.58
CA LEU A 164 6.22 -21.57 -5.28
C LEU A 164 6.88 -22.88 -4.87
N THR A 165 8.21 -22.97 -5.00
CA THR A 165 8.97 -24.21 -4.84
C THR A 165 9.56 -24.41 -3.44
N ALA A 166 9.70 -23.33 -2.67
CA ALA A 166 10.23 -23.35 -1.31
C ALA A 166 9.56 -22.29 -0.45
N GLU A 167 9.31 -22.62 0.81
CA GLU A 167 8.79 -21.66 1.79
C GLU A 167 9.34 -21.96 3.18
N ALA A 168 9.65 -20.90 3.90
CA ALA A 168 10.04 -20.97 5.29
C ALA A 168 9.44 -19.80 6.07
N PHE A 169 8.87 -20.13 7.22
CA PHE A 169 8.27 -19.17 8.14
C PHE A 169 9.09 -19.09 9.42
N TYR A 170 9.07 -17.93 10.05
CA TYR A 170 9.65 -17.73 11.37
C TYR A 170 8.73 -16.91 12.27
N THR A 171 8.90 -17.10 13.57
CA THR A 171 8.32 -16.28 14.62
C THR A 171 9.42 -15.89 15.58
N GLY A 172 9.47 -14.62 15.99
CA GLY A 172 10.42 -14.17 16.98
C GLY A 172 11.62 -13.42 16.43
N ASP A 173 12.81 -13.79 16.91
CA ASP A 173 14.06 -13.05 16.80
C ASP A 173 14.96 -13.45 15.60
N VAL A 174 16.19 -12.94 15.62
CA VAL A 174 17.21 -13.18 14.59
C VAL A 174 17.60 -14.67 14.49
N GLU A 175 17.57 -15.41 15.59
CA GLU A 175 17.90 -16.84 15.59
C GLU A 175 16.84 -17.64 14.82
N ALA A 176 15.56 -17.31 15.03
CA ALA A 176 14.47 -17.90 14.27
C ALA A 176 14.55 -17.55 12.77
N MET A 177 14.94 -16.32 12.44
CA MET A 177 15.18 -15.89 11.06
C MET A 177 16.34 -16.65 10.40
N ALA A 178 17.47 -16.82 11.11
CA ALA A 178 18.64 -17.58 10.63
C ALA A 178 18.29 -19.06 10.39
N SER A 179 17.56 -19.67 11.33
CA SER A 179 17.08 -21.04 11.20
C SER A 179 16.13 -21.21 9.99
N ALA A 180 15.23 -20.27 9.77
CA ALA A 180 14.33 -20.29 8.61
C ALA A 180 15.08 -20.10 7.29
N SER A 181 16.08 -19.20 7.24
CA SER A 181 16.94 -19.00 6.07
C SER A 181 17.70 -20.27 5.69
N SER A 182 18.25 -20.99 6.70
CA SER A 182 18.92 -22.26 6.48
C SER A 182 17.97 -23.35 5.98
N ARG A 183 16.76 -23.44 6.55
CA ARG A 183 15.74 -24.39 6.06
C ARG A 183 15.31 -24.08 4.62
N LEU A 184 15.19 -22.80 4.25
CA LEU A 184 14.83 -22.40 2.88
C LEU A 184 15.93 -22.81 1.89
N ALA A 185 17.18 -22.48 2.19
CA ALA A 185 18.33 -22.73 1.31
C ALA A 185 18.66 -24.22 1.18
N ARG A 186 18.36 -25.04 2.18
CA ARG A 186 18.60 -26.50 2.20
C ARG A 186 20.03 -26.94 1.87
N GLY A 187 21.01 -26.03 1.91
CA GLY A 187 22.39 -26.30 1.55
C GLY A 187 22.60 -26.70 0.08
N VAL A 188 21.70 -26.28 -0.81
CA VAL A 188 21.76 -26.64 -2.25
C VAL A 188 22.28 -25.50 -3.13
N PHE A 189 22.57 -24.34 -2.53
CA PHE A 189 23.20 -23.23 -3.22
C PHE A 189 24.72 -23.28 -3.03
N GLU A 190 25.47 -23.04 -4.09
CA GLU A 190 26.91 -22.92 -4.06
C GLU A 190 27.31 -21.43 -3.95
N PRO A 191 28.28 -21.09 -3.13
CA PRO A 191 28.80 -19.72 -3.08
C PRO A 191 29.40 -19.33 -4.43
N ILE A 192 29.03 -18.15 -4.93
CA ILE A 192 29.65 -17.61 -6.15
C ILE A 192 31.09 -17.18 -5.89
N THR A 193 31.98 -17.44 -6.84
CA THR A 193 33.34 -16.97 -6.78
C THR A 193 33.45 -15.47 -7.02
N PRO A 194 34.54 -14.79 -6.62
CA PRO A 194 34.77 -13.39 -6.90
C PRO A 194 34.76 -13.08 -8.42
N GLU A 195 35.26 -13.98 -9.23
CA GLU A 195 35.28 -13.88 -10.69
C GLU A 195 33.88 -13.96 -11.28
N GLU A 196 33.08 -14.91 -10.84
CA GLU A 196 31.65 -15.02 -11.23
C GLU A 196 30.85 -13.79 -10.79
N ALA A 197 31.06 -13.32 -9.56
CA ALA A 197 30.39 -12.11 -9.06
C ALA A 197 30.72 -10.87 -9.93
N LEU A 198 31.98 -10.76 -10.42
CA LEU A 198 32.35 -9.66 -11.31
C LEU A 198 31.61 -9.71 -12.65
N VAL A 199 31.49 -10.89 -13.23
CA VAL A 199 30.75 -11.10 -14.49
C VAL A 199 29.26 -10.82 -14.29
N LEU A 200 28.65 -11.37 -13.25
CA LEU A 200 27.21 -11.20 -12.96
C LEU A 200 26.84 -9.74 -12.72
N ARG A 201 27.70 -8.97 -12.04
CA ARG A 201 27.46 -7.52 -11.82
C ARG A 201 27.52 -6.66 -13.06
N GLN A 202 28.23 -7.13 -14.11
CA GLN A 202 28.35 -6.43 -15.40
C GLN A 202 27.30 -6.89 -16.40
N SER A 203 26.57 -7.96 -16.12
CA SER A 203 25.55 -8.53 -16.96
C SER A 203 24.16 -8.08 -16.55
N GLU A 204 23.22 -8.08 -17.47
CA GLU A 204 21.81 -8.00 -17.12
C GLU A 204 21.43 -9.26 -16.33
N TRP A 205 20.67 -9.08 -15.25
CA TRP A 205 20.22 -10.21 -14.45
C TRP A 205 19.22 -11.07 -15.22
N VAL A 206 19.44 -12.35 -15.25
CA VAL A 206 18.52 -13.36 -15.80
C VAL A 206 18.32 -14.49 -14.79
N PRO A 207 17.12 -15.09 -14.73
CA PRO A 207 16.87 -16.21 -13.85
C PRO A 207 17.77 -17.39 -14.16
N HIS A 208 18.50 -17.91 -13.17
CA HIS A 208 19.35 -19.07 -13.38
C HIS A 208 18.50 -20.34 -13.60
N PRO A 209 18.70 -21.08 -14.71
CA PRO A 209 17.80 -22.18 -15.09
C PRO A 209 17.79 -23.33 -14.09
N ASP A 210 18.90 -23.59 -13.41
CA ASP A 210 19.06 -24.72 -12.50
C ASP A 210 18.88 -24.35 -11.02
N ALA A 211 18.65 -23.06 -10.70
CA ALA A 211 18.45 -22.66 -9.30
C ALA A 211 17.16 -23.29 -8.73
N PRO A 212 17.17 -23.80 -7.50
CA PRO A 212 15.97 -24.38 -6.86
C PRO A 212 14.79 -23.41 -6.80
N PHE A 213 15.09 -22.12 -6.62
CA PHE A 213 14.20 -20.98 -6.83
C PHE A 213 15.00 -19.81 -7.41
N GLN A 214 14.37 -19.02 -8.23
CA GLN A 214 14.99 -17.91 -8.99
C GLN A 214 14.71 -16.55 -8.37
N ALA A 215 13.64 -16.48 -7.58
CA ALA A 215 13.31 -15.30 -6.79
C ALA A 215 12.79 -15.70 -5.42
N VAL A 216 13.02 -14.86 -4.41
CA VAL A 216 12.51 -15.06 -3.04
C VAL A 216 11.78 -13.82 -2.55
N MET A 217 10.54 -14.02 -2.08
CA MET A 217 9.73 -12.96 -1.48
C MET A 217 10.10 -12.80 0.00
N LEU A 218 10.43 -11.57 0.38
CA LEU A 218 10.84 -11.16 1.73
C LEU A 218 9.89 -10.07 2.25
N PRO A 219 8.75 -10.42 2.89
CA PRO A 219 7.75 -9.47 3.34
C PRO A 219 8.11 -8.85 4.69
N GLU A 220 9.25 -8.25 4.77
CA GLU A 220 9.76 -7.52 5.93
C GLU A 220 10.21 -6.12 5.51
N GLY A 221 10.37 -5.23 6.47
CA GLY A 221 10.89 -3.89 6.28
C GLY A 221 11.98 -3.54 7.30
N SER A 222 12.55 -2.34 7.13
CA SER A 222 13.48 -1.73 8.07
C SER A 222 14.59 -2.67 8.58
N THR A 223 14.83 -2.71 9.88
CA THR A 223 15.92 -3.48 10.51
C THR A 223 15.80 -4.98 10.27
N ARG A 224 14.59 -5.54 10.25
CA ARG A 224 14.40 -6.99 10.06
C ARG A 224 14.81 -7.42 8.66
N LEU A 225 14.44 -6.66 7.64
CA LEU A 225 14.86 -6.93 6.27
C LEU A 225 16.38 -6.81 6.09
N ARG A 226 17.00 -5.78 6.69
CA ARG A 226 18.49 -5.63 6.70
C ARG A 226 19.21 -6.78 7.41
N THR A 227 18.52 -7.51 8.27
CA THR A 227 19.05 -8.73 8.89
C THR A 227 18.87 -9.94 7.97
N LEU A 228 17.73 -10.05 7.29
CA LEU A 228 17.41 -11.20 6.42
C LEU A 228 18.32 -11.30 5.20
N GLY A 229 18.67 -10.19 4.56
CA GLY A 229 19.53 -10.17 3.39
C GLY A 229 20.88 -10.86 3.65
N PRO A 230 21.69 -10.41 4.63
CA PRO A 230 22.94 -11.07 5.00
C PRO A 230 22.78 -12.54 5.43
N LEU A 231 21.70 -12.89 6.12
CA LEU A 231 21.42 -14.28 6.50
C LEU A 231 21.25 -15.18 5.27
N LEU A 232 20.56 -14.73 4.23
CA LEU A 232 20.43 -15.46 2.98
C LEU A 232 21.78 -15.62 2.26
N ILE A 233 22.57 -14.56 2.19
CA ILE A 233 23.93 -14.63 1.62
C ILE A 233 24.80 -15.64 2.39
N SER A 234 24.68 -15.72 3.70
CA SER A 234 25.41 -16.70 4.51
C SER A 234 25.03 -18.16 4.18
N GLN A 235 23.89 -18.36 3.55
CA GLN A 235 23.43 -19.65 3.03
C GLN A 235 23.67 -19.80 1.52
N ALA A 236 24.56 -18.99 0.94
CA ALA A 236 24.86 -18.93 -0.49
C ALA A 236 23.67 -18.54 -1.40
N VAL A 237 22.60 -18.01 -0.85
CA VAL A 237 21.51 -17.42 -1.62
C VAL A 237 21.89 -15.97 -1.94
N ASP A 238 22.61 -15.79 -3.05
CA ASP A 238 23.17 -14.49 -3.45
C ASP A 238 22.18 -13.72 -4.35
N PRO A 239 21.95 -12.42 -4.12
CA PRO A 239 21.05 -11.59 -4.95
C PRO A 239 21.51 -11.44 -6.41
N LEU A 240 22.76 -11.76 -6.73
CA LEU A 240 23.24 -11.84 -8.11
C LEU A 240 22.68 -13.06 -8.86
N VAL A 241 22.27 -14.10 -8.15
CA VAL A 241 21.73 -15.34 -8.72
C VAL A 241 20.22 -15.43 -8.48
N VAL A 242 19.77 -15.15 -7.25
CA VAL A 242 18.37 -15.21 -6.84
C VAL A 242 17.84 -13.80 -6.63
N ARG A 243 16.84 -13.38 -7.37
CA ARG A 243 16.24 -12.05 -7.20
C ARG A 243 15.44 -11.95 -5.90
N PHE A 244 15.78 -10.98 -5.06
CA PHE A 244 15.00 -10.69 -3.87
C PHE A 244 13.82 -9.81 -4.24
N LEU A 245 12.63 -10.17 -3.77
CA LEU A 245 11.39 -9.47 -4.01
C LEU A 245 10.81 -8.94 -2.70
N GLY A 246 10.24 -7.75 -2.75
CA GLY A 246 9.62 -7.10 -1.61
C GLY A 246 8.21 -6.60 -1.88
N THR A 247 7.61 -6.11 -0.82
CA THR A 247 6.35 -5.35 -0.83
C THR A 247 6.64 -3.86 -0.65
N GLY A 248 5.61 -3.02 -0.54
CA GLY A 248 5.76 -1.59 -0.22
C GLY A 248 6.53 -1.28 1.06
N LEU A 249 6.71 -2.27 1.95
CA LEU A 249 7.61 -2.16 3.11
C LEU A 249 9.08 -1.92 2.73
N TRP A 250 9.45 -2.16 1.46
CA TRP A 250 10.78 -1.89 0.93
C TRP A 250 10.97 -0.43 0.50
N ASN A 251 9.93 0.38 0.52
CA ASN A 251 10.01 1.80 0.25
C ASN A 251 10.55 2.59 1.48
N ASP A 252 11.74 2.22 1.93
CA ASP A 252 12.43 2.75 3.10
C ASP A 252 13.91 3.02 2.74
N GLU A 253 14.32 4.28 2.79
CA GLU A 253 15.68 4.69 2.41
C GLU A 253 16.79 4.06 3.27
N ASP A 254 16.48 3.62 4.48
CA ASP A 254 17.44 2.89 5.31
C ASP A 254 17.89 1.56 4.69
N LEU A 255 17.10 0.99 3.77
CA LEU A 255 17.45 -0.24 3.04
C LEU A 255 18.57 -0.03 2.02
N LEU A 256 18.77 1.19 1.54
CA LEU A 256 19.84 1.51 0.57
C LEU A 256 21.24 1.25 1.11
N ARG A 257 21.39 1.22 2.44
CA ARG A 257 22.65 0.95 3.14
C ARG A 257 22.99 -0.53 3.26
N GLU A 258 22.06 -1.42 2.85
CA GLU A 258 22.27 -2.87 2.94
C GLU A 258 22.59 -3.45 1.54
N PRO A 259 23.87 -3.74 1.25
CA PRO A 259 24.27 -4.24 -0.08
C PRO A 259 23.61 -5.54 -0.49
N ALA A 260 23.22 -6.38 0.49
CA ALA A 260 22.52 -7.64 0.25
C ALA A 260 21.14 -7.45 -0.44
N LEU A 261 20.58 -6.26 -0.35
CA LEU A 261 19.28 -5.95 -0.96
C LEU A 261 19.39 -5.25 -2.33
N HIS A 262 20.61 -4.85 -2.72
CA HIS A 262 20.79 -4.18 -4.01
C HIS A 262 20.43 -5.10 -5.17
N GLY A 263 19.72 -4.57 -6.15
CA GLY A 263 19.13 -5.32 -7.25
C GLY A 263 17.78 -5.95 -6.92
N GLY A 264 17.32 -5.92 -5.67
CA GLY A 264 16.01 -6.42 -5.27
C GLY A 264 14.87 -5.57 -5.86
N TRP A 265 13.73 -6.20 -6.13
CA TRP A 265 12.56 -5.57 -6.74
C TRP A 265 11.38 -5.50 -5.80
N PHE A 266 10.64 -4.41 -5.86
CA PHE A 266 9.38 -4.26 -5.16
C PHE A 266 8.39 -3.39 -5.93
N ALA A 267 7.11 -3.59 -5.70
CA ALA A 267 6.07 -2.73 -6.22
C ALA A 267 5.73 -1.64 -5.20
N GLY A 268 5.47 -0.45 -5.70
CA GLY A 268 5.10 0.68 -4.85
C GLY A 268 4.41 1.80 -5.63
N PRO A 269 3.88 2.80 -4.91
CA PRO A 269 3.24 3.96 -5.52
C PRO A 269 4.24 4.84 -6.29
N ASP A 270 3.70 5.81 -7.06
CA ASP A 270 4.53 6.84 -7.72
C ASP A 270 5.27 7.70 -6.67
N ARG A 271 6.57 7.49 -6.56
CA ARG A 271 7.42 8.20 -5.58
C ARG A 271 7.47 9.70 -5.82
N ALA A 272 7.48 10.15 -7.07
CA ALA A 272 7.62 11.58 -7.37
C ALA A 272 6.40 12.38 -6.90
N SER A 273 5.20 11.83 -7.00
CA SER A 273 3.98 12.45 -6.47
C SER A 273 3.94 12.38 -4.95
N HIS A 274 4.35 11.25 -4.38
CA HIS A 274 4.40 11.08 -2.93
C HIS A 274 5.40 12.06 -2.27
N GLU A 275 6.59 12.23 -2.82
CA GLU A 275 7.59 13.19 -2.32
C GLU A 275 7.08 14.65 -2.37
N ARG A 276 6.35 15.04 -3.42
CA ARG A 276 5.71 16.37 -3.48
C ARG A 276 4.67 16.55 -2.38
N PHE A 277 3.87 15.54 -2.11
CA PHE A 277 2.92 15.55 -1.00
C PHE A 277 3.62 15.69 0.35
N GLU A 278 4.69 14.92 0.60
CA GLU A 278 5.46 15.01 1.85
C GLU A 278 6.03 16.41 2.06
N GLN A 279 6.56 17.03 1.01
CA GLN A 279 7.07 18.41 1.06
C GLN A 279 5.96 19.42 1.38
N SER A 280 4.80 19.31 0.74
CA SER A 280 3.64 20.18 1.00
C SER A 280 3.12 19.99 2.43
N TYR A 281 3.04 18.74 2.88
CA TYR A 281 2.60 18.41 4.23
C TYR A 281 3.58 18.96 5.29
N GLU A 282 4.89 18.78 5.12
CA GLU A 282 5.90 19.28 6.04
C GLU A 282 5.93 20.82 6.05
N ALA A 283 5.77 21.46 4.90
CA ALA A 283 5.66 22.93 4.81
C ALA A 283 4.42 23.47 5.53
N ALA A 284 3.29 22.76 5.47
CA ALA A 284 2.05 23.19 6.11
C ALA A 284 2.03 22.95 7.62
N TYR A 285 2.62 21.85 8.10
CA TYR A 285 2.44 21.38 9.48
C TYR A 285 3.73 21.28 10.30
N GLY A 286 4.91 21.54 9.70
CA GLY A 286 6.19 21.47 10.38
C GLY A 286 6.59 20.08 10.88
N SER A 287 5.99 19.02 10.32
CA SER A 287 6.24 17.62 10.69
C SER A 287 6.08 16.73 9.46
N ARG A 288 6.80 15.61 9.45
CA ARG A 288 6.68 14.64 8.35
C ARG A 288 5.33 13.94 8.35
N ALA A 289 4.83 13.66 7.16
CA ALA A 289 3.71 12.76 6.96
C ALA A 289 4.08 11.31 7.37
N SER A 290 3.09 10.49 7.67
CA SER A 290 3.28 9.04 7.76
C SER A 290 3.06 8.39 6.40
N ASN A 291 3.51 7.15 6.24
CA ASN A 291 3.35 6.40 4.99
C ASN A 291 1.89 6.22 4.53
N ILE A 292 0.93 6.38 5.45
CA ILE A 292 -0.51 6.25 5.14
C ILE A 292 -1.24 7.60 5.19
N ALA A 293 -0.56 8.70 5.50
CA ALA A 293 -1.22 10.02 5.57
C ALA A 293 -1.79 10.45 4.22
N SER A 294 -1.16 10.07 3.11
CA SER A 294 -1.66 10.29 1.75
C SER A 294 -3.06 9.74 1.51
N LEU A 295 -3.46 8.68 2.21
CA LEU A 295 -4.83 8.15 2.14
C LEU A 295 -5.87 9.18 2.61
N GLY A 296 -5.56 9.97 3.64
CA GLY A 296 -6.42 11.08 4.09
C GLY A 296 -6.57 12.16 3.03
N TYR A 297 -5.47 12.51 2.35
CA TYR A 297 -5.48 13.43 1.22
C TYR A 297 -6.31 12.89 0.06
N ASP A 298 -6.05 11.67 -0.39
CA ASP A 298 -6.72 11.05 -1.53
C ASP A 298 -8.21 10.86 -1.29
N ALA A 299 -8.62 10.49 -0.05
CA ALA A 299 -10.03 10.35 0.31
C ALA A 299 -10.78 11.68 0.17
N LEU A 300 -10.21 12.80 0.63
CA LEU A 300 -10.86 14.10 0.49
C LEU A 300 -10.76 14.66 -0.92
N ALA A 301 -9.64 14.45 -1.63
CA ALA A 301 -9.50 14.80 -3.03
C ALA A 301 -10.54 14.07 -3.91
N LEU A 302 -10.82 12.79 -3.61
CA LEU A 302 -11.91 12.04 -4.21
C LEU A 302 -13.27 12.70 -3.92
N ALA A 303 -13.54 13.05 -2.66
CA ALA A 303 -14.77 13.73 -2.29
C ALA A 303 -14.95 15.06 -3.04
N ALA A 304 -13.88 15.84 -3.19
CA ALA A 304 -13.89 17.09 -3.94
C ALA A 304 -14.17 16.88 -5.45
N HIS A 305 -13.62 15.81 -6.01
CA HIS A 305 -13.86 15.43 -7.39
C HIS A 305 -15.32 15.02 -7.61
N LEU A 306 -15.88 14.22 -6.70
CA LEU A 306 -17.26 13.74 -6.78
C LEU A 306 -18.27 14.88 -6.60
N GLU A 307 -18.01 15.82 -5.68
CA GLU A 307 -18.86 17.00 -5.47
C GLU A 307 -18.99 17.85 -6.74
N GLY A 308 -17.89 18.03 -7.48
CA GLY A 308 -17.89 18.78 -8.73
C GLY A 308 -18.49 18.04 -9.94
N GLY A 309 -18.80 16.75 -9.81
CA GLY A 309 -19.33 15.90 -10.88
C GLY A 309 -20.86 15.87 -10.94
N GLU A 310 -21.43 15.54 -12.10
CA GLU A 310 -22.87 15.45 -12.30
C GLU A 310 -23.54 14.33 -11.47
N LEU A 311 -22.81 13.25 -11.21
CA LEU A 311 -23.30 12.06 -10.49
C LEU A 311 -23.13 12.17 -8.97
N GLY A 312 -22.44 13.21 -8.47
CA GLY A 312 -22.18 13.42 -7.05
C GLY A 312 -21.58 12.19 -6.37
N PHE A 313 -22.02 11.91 -5.14
CA PHE A 313 -21.54 10.78 -4.33
C PHE A 313 -22.23 9.45 -4.65
N SER A 314 -22.68 9.26 -5.89
CA SER A 314 -23.34 8.03 -6.30
C SER A 314 -22.35 6.86 -6.39
N ARG A 315 -22.91 5.64 -6.31
CA ARG A 315 -22.11 4.43 -6.53
C ARG A 315 -21.42 4.42 -7.90
N GLU A 316 -22.13 4.84 -8.94
CA GLU A 316 -21.63 4.89 -10.31
C GLU A 316 -20.41 5.82 -10.42
N ALA A 317 -20.44 6.97 -9.75
CA ALA A 317 -19.31 7.90 -9.74
C ALA A 317 -18.09 7.33 -9.01
N ILE A 318 -18.29 6.65 -7.87
CA ILE A 318 -17.21 6.08 -7.07
C ILE A 318 -16.62 4.83 -7.73
N GLU A 319 -17.45 4.01 -8.38
CA GLU A 319 -17.05 2.78 -9.09
C GLU A 319 -16.63 3.07 -10.55
N ASN A 320 -16.21 4.29 -10.86
CA ASN A 320 -15.75 4.69 -12.18
C ASN A 320 -14.61 3.77 -12.66
N SER A 321 -14.80 3.13 -13.81
CA SER A 321 -13.84 2.19 -14.40
C SER A 321 -12.52 2.83 -14.82
N GLU A 322 -12.50 4.12 -15.14
CA GLU A 322 -11.27 4.86 -15.45
C GLU A 322 -10.44 5.15 -14.19
N GLY A 323 -11.08 5.14 -13.02
CA GLY A 323 -10.44 5.40 -11.74
C GLY A 323 -10.14 6.87 -11.48
N PHE A 324 -9.27 7.08 -10.50
CA PHE A 324 -8.89 8.39 -9.97
C PHE A 324 -7.39 8.47 -9.83
N LEU A 325 -6.82 9.62 -10.13
CA LEU A 325 -5.39 9.88 -9.92
C LEU A 325 -5.20 10.54 -8.55
N GLY A 326 -4.66 9.78 -7.61
CA GLY A 326 -4.30 10.24 -6.28
C GLY A 326 -2.80 10.57 -6.13
N ILE A 327 -2.39 10.85 -4.90
CA ILE A 327 -0.98 11.07 -4.53
C ILE A 327 -0.12 9.84 -4.83
N ASP A 328 -0.66 8.66 -4.52
CA ASP A 328 0.03 7.38 -4.68
C ASP A 328 -0.29 6.71 -6.03
N GLY A 329 -0.62 7.50 -7.03
CA GLY A 329 -0.89 7.04 -8.38
C GLY A 329 -2.36 6.72 -8.63
N LEU A 330 -2.59 6.02 -9.74
CA LEU A 330 -3.92 5.66 -10.20
C LEU A 330 -4.57 4.60 -9.29
N PHE A 331 -5.83 4.81 -8.93
CA PHE A 331 -6.64 3.82 -8.22
C PHE A 331 -8.10 3.83 -8.69
N ARG A 332 -8.79 2.73 -8.50
CA ARG A 332 -10.25 2.61 -8.65
C ARG A 332 -10.82 1.63 -7.65
N PHE A 333 -12.14 1.67 -7.50
CA PHE A 333 -12.86 0.70 -6.68
C PHE A 333 -13.68 -0.24 -7.55
N SER A 334 -13.58 -1.52 -7.30
CA SER A 334 -14.48 -2.52 -7.88
C SER A 334 -15.89 -2.39 -7.27
N SER A 335 -16.87 -3.01 -7.89
CA SER A 335 -18.24 -3.10 -7.35
C SER A 335 -18.34 -3.84 -6.01
N SER A 336 -17.31 -4.63 -5.67
CA SER A 336 -17.15 -5.23 -4.35
C SER A 336 -16.60 -4.28 -3.29
N GLY A 337 -16.22 -3.05 -3.66
CA GLY A 337 -15.62 -2.06 -2.76
C GLY A 337 -14.12 -2.25 -2.51
N VAL A 338 -13.49 -3.21 -3.17
CA VAL A 338 -12.05 -3.44 -3.06
C VAL A 338 -11.31 -2.52 -4.03
N ILE A 339 -10.16 -1.99 -3.58
CA ILE A 339 -9.33 -1.11 -4.38
C ILE A 339 -8.50 -1.90 -5.40
N GLU A 340 -8.29 -1.29 -6.56
CA GLU A 340 -7.24 -1.63 -7.53
C GLU A 340 -6.31 -0.42 -7.66
N ARG A 341 -4.99 -0.66 -7.77
CA ARG A 341 -3.98 0.39 -7.87
C ARG A 341 -3.03 0.16 -9.03
N GLY A 342 -2.67 1.23 -9.71
CA GLY A 342 -1.53 1.26 -10.60
C GLY A 342 -0.24 1.43 -9.78
N LEU A 343 0.63 0.43 -9.79
CA LEU A 343 1.89 0.43 -9.05
C LEU A 343 3.08 0.38 -10.00
N ALA A 344 4.12 1.16 -9.69
CA ALA A 344 5.42 1.08 -10.34
C ALA A 344 6.24 -0.10 -9.82
N ILE A 345 7.26 -0.51 -10.56
CA ILE A 345 8.29 -1.44 -10.07
C ILE A 345 9.58 -0.68 -9.85
N TYR A 346 10.15 -0.88 -8.69
CA TYR A 346 11.42 -0.29 -8.27
C TYR A 346 12.47 -1.34 -8.04
N GLU A 347 13.72 -0.95 -8.32
CA GLU A 347 14.92 -1.71 -7.98
C GLU A 347 15.71 -0.96 -6.90
N VAL A 348 16.10 -1.67 -5.85
CA VAL A 348 16.93 -1.12 -4.79
C VAL A 348 18.37 -0.93 -5.30
N GLN A 349 18.90 0.28 -5.20
CA GLN A 349 20.28 0.61 -5.53
C GLN A 349 20.98 1.29 -4.35
N SER A 350 22.30 1.42 -4.40
CA SER A 350 23.09 2.01 -3.30
C SER A 350 22.79 3.50 -3.04
N ARG A 351 22.21 4.20 -3.99
CA ARG A 351 21.96 5.66 -3.92
C ARG A 351 20.49 6.06 -4.04
N GLY A 352 19.58 5.08 -4.10
CA GLY A 352 18.16 5.34 -4.26
C GLY A 352 17.42 4.14 -4.83
N PHE A 353 16.16 4.35 -5.13
CA PHE A 353 15.33 3.38 -5.83
C PHE A 353 15.24 3.77 -7.30
N ARG A 354 15.59 2.84 -8.19
CA ARG A 354 15.44 3.05 -9.62
C ARG A 354 14.08 2.53 -10.05
N GLU A 355 13.25 3.39 -10.61
CA GLU A 355 12.04 2.96 -11.29
C GLU A 355 12.43 2.20 -12.55
N ILE A 356 12.05 0.93 -12.62
CA ILE A 356 12.36 0.05 -13.76
C ILE A 356 11.12 -0.22 -14.61
N GLU A 357 9.94 -0.02 -14.05
CA GLU A 357 8.69 0.01 -14.80
C GLU A 357 7.72 1.01 -14.15
N PRO A 358 7.24 2.02 -14.88
CA PRO A 358 6.38 3.05 -14.32
C PRO A 358 5.01 2.49 -13.94
N ALA A 359 4.33 3.19 -13.04
CA ALA A 359 2.93 2.92 -12.75
C ALA A 359 2.06 3.21 -13.98
N PRO A 360 1.04 2.40 -14.27
CA PRO A 360 0.10 2.67 -15.34
C PRO A 360 -0.68 3.96 -15.07
N LEU A 361 -0.92 4.74 -16.12
CA LEU A 361 -1.73 5.96 -16.05
C LEU A 361 -3.21 5.73 -16.39
N THR A 362 -3.56 4.52 -16.82
CA THR A 362 -4.93 4.11 -17.15
C THR A 362 -5.16 2.66 -16.73
N PHE A 363 -6.40 2.32 -16.44
CA PHE A 363 -6.85 0.93 -16.26
C PHE A 363 -7.39 0.34 -17.57
N ASP A 364 -6.93 0.79 -18.71
CA ASP A 364 -7.37 0.28 -20.01
C ASP A 364 -6.98 -1.21 -20.16
N PRO A 365 -7.94 -2.12 -20.39
CA PRO A 365 -7.67 -3.53 -20.59
C PRO A 365 -6.83 -3.85 -21.85
N LEU A 366 -6.60 -2.87 -22.72
CA LEU A 366 -5.75 -3.00 -23.90
C LEU A 366 -4.29 -2.59 -23.65
N ALA A 367 -3.95 -2.14 -22.44
CA ALA A 367 -2.60 -1.71 -22.07
C ALA A 367 -1.75 -2.81 -21.39
N TYR A 368 -2.24 -4.08 -21.38
CA TYR A 368 -1.51 -5.24 -20.83
C TYR A 368 -1.09 -6.22 -21.94
#